data_dbbfd24883f44551572a401cef145ab0
#
_entry.id   dbbfd24883f44551572a401cef145ab0
#
_cell.length_a   1.000
_cell.length_b   1.000
_cell.length_c   1.000
_cell.angle_alpha   90.00
_cell.angle_beta   90.00
_cell.angle_gamma   90.00
#
_symmetry.space_group_name_H-M   'P 1'
#
loop_
_entity.id
_entity.type
_entity.pdbx_description
1 polymer ?
#
loop_
_entity_poly.entity_id
_entity_poly.type
_entity_poly.pdbx_seq_one_letter_code
_entity_poly.pdbx_strand_id
1 'polypeptide(L)'
;DPLWSRGLGDVYKRQGVPGKMQAFIEMIVEFVDSNVRDTYHGTSKVIAPLALTIFVWIFLMNFMDLLPVDYLPVIAQKIGGLLGHNPHHVYMKVVPSTDPNVTLGMSFSVFALIIFYSIKEKGFGGFIGELTLHPFSAKNPIAKILLIPVNFILEFVTLIAKPISLGLRLFGNMYAGELIFVLIALMPFWIQWVLSVPWAIFHILVITLQAFVFMMLTIVYLSLASQTEH
;
A
#
# COMPACT_ATOMS: atom_id res chain seq x y z
N ASP A 1 -26.29 -26.55 13.84
CA ASP A 1 -25.95 -25.15 14.15
C ASP A 1 -24.74 -24.76 13.31
N PRO A 2 -24.89 -23.77 12.40
CA PRO A 2 -23.77 -23.36 11.58
C PRO A 2 -22.69 -22.69 12.43
N LEU A 3 -21.44 -23.01 12.14
CA LEU A 3 -20.24 -22.55 12.89
C LEU A 3 -20.13 -21.00 13.01
N TRP A 4 -20.83 -20.25 12.18
CA TRP A 4 -20.91 -18.79 12.27
C TRP A 4 -21.79 -18.30 13.44
N SER A 5 -22.77 -19.07 13.88
CA SER A 5 -23.62 -18.70 15.01
C SER A 5 -22.89 -18.74 16.35
N ARG A 6 -21.84 -19.56 16.46
CA ARG A 6 -21.01 -19.63 17.68
C ARG A 6 -20.12 -18.39 17.84
N GLY A 7 -19.60 -17.85 16.73
CA GLY A 7 -18.83 -16.59 16.75
C GLY A 7 -19.66 -15.37 17.13
N LEU A 8 -20.90 -15.28 16.67
CA LEU A 8 -21.82 -14.22 17.05
C LEU A 8 -22.25 -14.29 18.53
N GLY A 9 -22.42 -15.48 19.09
CA GLY A 9 -22.77 -15.66 20.50
C GLY A 9 -21.68 -15.20 21.47
N ASP A 10 -20.40 -15.35 21.13
CA ASP A 10 -19.28 -14.86 21.92
C ASP A 10 -19.08 -13.36 21.80
N VAL A 11 -19.41 -12.78 20.65
CA VAL A 11 -19.41 -11.31 20.44
C VAL A 11 -20.54 -10.65 21.26
N TYR A 12 -21.73 -11.24 21.29
CA TYR A 12 -22.84 -10.73 22.11
C TYR A 12 -22.59 -10.80 23.63
N LYS A 13 -21.79 -11.75 24.11
CA LYS A 13 -21.45 -11.87 25.53
C LYS A 13 -20.48 -10.80 26.03
N ARG A 14 -19.79 -10.07 25.14
CA ARG A 14 -18.81 -9.03 25.46
C ARG A 14 -19.30 -7.61 25.17
N GLN A 15 -20.59 -7.41 24.90
CA GLN A 15 -21.15 -6.09 24.60
C GLN A 15 -21.37 -5.24 25.88
N GLY A 16 -20.24 -4.72 26.42
CA GLY A 16 -20.27 -3.40 27.06
C GLY A 16 -20.22 -2.31 25.99
N VAL A 17 -20.68 -1.11 26.29
CA VAL A 17 -20.53 0.05 25.39
C VAL A 17 -19.04 0.19 25.03
N PRO A 18 -18.65 0.13 23.75
CA PRO A 18 -17.24 0.18 23.37
C PRO A 18 -16.62 1.51 23.82
N GLY A 19 -15.44 1.45 24.41
CA GLY A 19 -14.67 2.63 24.71
C GLY A 19 -14.30 3.39 23.42
N LYS A 20 -14.07 4.69 23.49
CA LYS A 20 -13.77 5.53 22.30
C LYS A 20 -12.64 4.99 21.43
N MET A 21 -11.59 4.43 22.05
CA MET A 21 -10.46 3.83 21.34
C MET A 21 -10.87 2.54 20.64
N GLN A 22 -11.68 1.70 21.29
CA GLN A 22 -12.19 0.47 20.70
C GLN A 22 -13.09 0.78 19.50
N ALA A 23 -14.02 1.73 19.64
CA ALA A 23 -14.89 2.17 18.55
C ALA A 23 -14.10 2.68 17.34
N PHE A 24 -12.99 3.40 17.58
CA PHE A 24 -12.12 3.89 16.53
C PHE A 24 -11.42 2.74 15.79
N ILE A 25 -10.89 1.75 16.51
CA ILE A 25 -10.25 0.58 15.90
C ILE A 25 -11.28 -0.25 15.13
N GLU A 26 -12.46 -0.49 15.69
CA GLU A 26 -13.56 -1.22 15.03
C GLU A 26 -13.98 -0.52 13.74
N MET A 27 -14.10 0.80 13.74
CA MET A 27 -14.40 1.59 12.53
C MET A 27 -13.37 1.39 11.41
N ILE A 28 -12.06 1.38 11.75
CA ILE A 28 -11.00 1.14 10.75
C ILE A 28 -11.09 -0.29 10.20
N VAL A 29 -11.27 -1.27 11.09
CA VAL A 29 -11.38 -2.68 10.69
C VAL A 29 -12.60 -2.90 9.81
N GLU A 30 -13.75 -2.36 10.17
CA GLU A 30 -15.00 -2.45 9.40
C GLU A 30 -14.87 -1.77 8.03
N PHE A 31 -14.24 -0.58 8.00
CA PHE A 31 -13.96 0.13 6.75
C PHE A 31 -13.11 -0.71 5.80
N VAL A 32 -12.03 -1.32 6.27
CA VAL A 32 -11.16 -2.16 5.44
C VAL A 32 -11.88 -3.44 5.03
N ASP A 33 -12.57 -4.12 5.94
CA ASP A 33 -13.27 -5.38 5.68
C ASP A 33 -14.40 -5.19 4.65
N SER A 34 -15.15 -4.09 4.72
CA SER A 34 -16.16 -3.75 3.72
C SER A 34 -15.55 -3.60 2.34
N ASN A 35 -14.47 -2.81 2.20
CA ASN A 35 -13.79 -2.62 0.91
C ASN A 35 -13.21 -3.94 0.35
N VAL A 36 -12.70 -4.82 1.23
CA VAL A 36 -12.21 -6.15 0.82
C VAL A 36 -13.36 -7.00 0.29
N ARG A 37 -14.49 -7.06 0.98
CA ARG A 37 -15.67 -7.86 0.56
C ARG A 37 -16.25 -7.37 -0.76
N ASP A 38 -16.28 -6.06 -0.96
CA ASP A 38 -16.83 -5.46 -2.18
C ASP A 38 -15.93 -5.70 -3.41
N THR A 39 -14.63 -5.88 -3.20
CA THR A 39 -13.64 -5.96 -4.28
C THR A 39 -13.13 -7.38 -4.51
N TYR A 40 -12.97 -8.18 -3.44
CA TYR A 40 -12.41 -9.53 -3.52
C TYR A 40 -13.49 -10.59 -3.38
N HIS A 41 -13.74 -11.33 -4.45
CA HIS A 41 -14.77 -12.40 -4.52
C HIS A 41 -14.22 -13.80 -4.26
N GLY A 42 -12.96 -13.93 -3.87
CA GLY A 42 -12.32 -15.22 -3.58
C GLY A 42 -12.55 -15.70 -2.13
N THR A 43 -12.08 -16.92 -1.85
CA THR A 43 -12.30 -17.61 -0.54
C THR A 43 -11.15 -17.41 0.46
N SER A 44 -10.12 -16.62 0.13
CA SER A 44 -8.93 -16.47 0.98
C SER A 44 -9.19 -15.59 2.20
N LYS A 45 -9.01 -16.19 3.39
CA LYS A 45 -9.16 -15.50 4.69
C LYS A 45 -7.98 -14.57 5.02
N VAL A 46 -6.90 -14.62 4.24
CA VAL A 46 -5.65 -13.86 4.51
C VAL A 46 -5.72 -12.44 3.96
N ILE A 47 -6.58 -12.17 2.97
CA ILE A 47 -6.59 -10.90 2.25
C ILE A 47 -7.09 -9.75 3.11
N ALA A 48 -8.11 -9.95 3.93
CA ALA A 48 -8.61 -8.89 4.81
C ALA A 48 -7.58 -8.46 5.89
N PRO A 49 -6.92 -9.38 6.62
CA PRO A 49 -5.83 -9.00 7.53
C PRO A 49 -4.64 -8.36 6.81
N LEU A 50 -4.29 -8.84 5.60
CA LEU A 50 -3.22 -8.28 4.80
C LEU A 50 -3.54 -6.83 4.39
N ALA A 51 -4.75 -6.59 3.88
CA ALA A 51 -5.22 -5.27 3.49
C ALA A 51 -5.19 -4.28 4.67
N LEU A 52 -5.68 -4.73 5.85
CA LEU A 52 -5.62 -3.93 7.07
C LEU A 52 -4.19 -3.60 7.47
N THR A 53 -3.29 -4.58 7.41
CA THR A 53 -1.87 -4.36 7.75
C THR A 53 -1.23 -3.36 6.80
N ILE A 54 -1.45 -3.49 5.49
CA ILE A 54 -0.92 -2.58 4.47
C ILE A 54 -1.46 -1.16 4.70
N PHE A 55 -2.78 -1.02 4.90
CA PHE A 55 -3.41 0.27 5.12
C PHE A 55 -2.84 0.99 6.35
N VAL A 56 -2.84 0.31 7.50
CA VAL A 56 -2.36 0.90 8.75
C VAL A 56 -0.87 1.19 8.70
N TRP A 57 -0.07 0.28 8.14
CA TRP A 57 1.38 0.45 8.04
C TRP A 57 1.76 1.64 7.16
N ILE A 58 1.18 1.73 5.96
CA ILE A 58 1.46 2.86 5.05
C ILE A 58 0.92 4.16 5.62
N PHE A 59 -0.27 4.14 6.23
CA PHE A 59 -0.81 5.32 6.88
C PHE A 59 0.13 5.84 7.97
N LEU A 60 0.62 4.98 8.86
CA LEU A 60 1.55 5.37 9.93
C LEU A 60 2.89 5.86 9.39
N MET A 61 3.44 5.19 8.36
CA MET A 61 4.69 5.64 7.71
C MET A 61 4.55 7.03 7.11
N ASN A 62 3.44 7.28 6.41
CA ASN A 62 3.18 8.57 5.79
C ASN A 62 2.80 9.64 6.84
N PHE A 63 2.13 9.24 7.92
CA PHE A 63 1.77 10.13 9.02
C PHE A 63 3.01 10.70 9.74
N MET A 64 4.12 9.97 9.72
CA MET A 64 5.40 10.48 10.26
C MET A 64 5.91 11.73 9.52
N ASP A 65 5.48 11.97 8.28
CA ASP A 65 5.82 13.16 7.50
C ASP A 65 5.19 14.47 8.04
N LEU A 66 4.10 14.34 8.82
CA LEU A 66 3.48 15.48 9.51
C LEU A 66 4.23 15.89 10.77
N LEU A 67 5.10 15.05 11.31
CA LEU A 67 5.94 15.42 12.42
C LEU A 67 7.06 16.33 11.92
N PRO A 68 7.37 17.42 12.64
CA PRO A 68 8.49 18.28 12.23
C PRO A 68 9.77 17.45 12.08
N VAL A 69 10.34 17.48 10.88
CA VAL A 69 11.46 16.63 10.44
C VAL A 69 12.66 16.72 11.36
N ASP A 70 12.84 17.86 12.05
CA ASP A 70 13.99 18.12 12.92
C ASP A 70 13.90 17.48 14.31
N TYR A 71 12.68 17.22 14.82
CA TYR A 71 12.51 16.76 16.21
C TYR A 71 13.09 15.36 16.46
N LEU A 72 12.78 14.40 15.59
CA LEU A 72 13.25 13.03 15.77
C LEU A 72 14.75 12.86 15.61
N PRO A 73 15.43 13.48 14.59
CA PRO A 73 16.89 13.47 14.49
C PRO A 73 17.57 14.13 15.69
N VAL A 74 17.05 15.26 16.18
CA VAL A 74 17.63 15.94 17.38
C VAL A 74 17.51 15.07 18.63
N ILE A 75 16.39 14.39 18.82
CA ILE A 75 16.22 13.45 19.93
C ILE A 75 17.19 12.27 19.79
N ALA A 76 17.30 11.70 18.58
CA ALA A 76 18.23 10.61 18.31
C ALA A 76 19.69 11.00 18.54
N GLN A 77 20.09 12.21 18.13
CA GLN A 77 21.42 12.75 18.37
C GLN A 77 21.71 12.94 19.87
N LYS A 78 20.75 13.46 20.64
CA LYS A 78 20.86 13.60 22.09
C LYS A 78 21.01 12.24 22.79
N ILE A 79 20.20 11.27 22.42
CA ILE A 79 20.27 9.90 22.97
C ILE A 79 21.62 9.25 22.57
N GLY A 80 22.03 9.38 21.31
CA GLY A 80 23.33 8.88 20.83
C GLY A 80 24.50 9.49 21.59
N GLY A 81 24.45 10.79 21.88
CA GLY A 81 25.44 11.48 22.72
C GLY A 81 25.49 10.95 24.15
N LEU A 82 24.33 10.63 24.75
CA LEU A 82 24.25 10.01 26.08
C LEU A 82 24.81 8.58 26.11
N LEU A 83 24.73 7.87 24.96
CA LEU A 83 25.28 6.52 24.80
C LEU A 83 26.76 6.51 24.40
N GLY A 84 27.40 7.69 24.34
CA GLY A 84 28.85 7.81 24.02
C GLY A 84 29.18 7.81 22.52
N HIS A 85 28.16 7.93 21.66
CA HIS A 85 28.37 8.07 20.22
C HIS A 85 28.47 9.54 19.83
N ASN A 86 29.25 9.83 18.77
CA ASN A 86 29.38 11.18 18.26
C ASN A 86 28.02 11.66 17.69
N PRO A 87 27.36 12.72 18.23
CA PRO A 87 26.01 13.14 17.81
C PRO A 87 25.90 13.43 16.31
N HIS A 88 27.00 13.90 15.69
CA HIS A 88 27.07 14.21 14.25
C HIS A 88 27.08 12.98 13.34
N HIS A 89 27.34 11.79 13.87
CA HIS A 89 27.31 10.54 13.12
C HIS A 89 25.99 9.75 13.30
N VAL A 90 25.09 10.23 14.16
CA VAL A 90 23.78 9.61 14.35
C VAL A 90 22.83 10.09 13.24
N TYR A 91 22.73 9.29 12.17
CA TYR A 91 21.79 9.55 11.08
C TYR A 91 20.47 8.84 11.34
N MET A 92 19.38 9.58 11.33
CA MET A 92 18.03 9.04 11.43
C MET A 92 17.16 9.61 10.32
N LYS A 93 16.66 8.73 9.44
CA LYS A 93 15.68 9.10 8.42
C LYS A 93 14.28 9.06 9.02
N VAL A 94 13.58 10.18 9.00
CA VAL A 94 12.29 10.33 9.69
C VAL A 94 11.17 9.67 8.90
N VAL A 95 11.17 9.83 7.57
CA VAL A 95 10.09 9.36 6.70
C VAL A 95 10.59 8.22 5.81
N PRO A 96 10.24 6.95 6.11
CA PRO A 96 10.68 5.83 5.29
C PRO A 96 10.09 5.84 3.86
N SER A 97 8.89 6.39 3.68
CA SER A 97 8.21 6.43 2.38
C SER A 97 8.80 7.44 1.38
N THR A 98 9.71 8.32 1.80
CA THR A 98 10.53 9.16 0.91
C THR A 98 11.80 8.46 0.41
N ASP A 99 11.95 7.16 0.69
CA ASP A 99 12.99 6.32 0.13
C ASP A 99 12.43 5.40 -0.95
N PRO A 100 12.89 5.51 -2.22
CA PRO A 100 12.42 4.63 -3.29
C PRO A 100 12.71 3.16 -3.03
N ASN A 101 13.77 2.82 -2.28
CA ASN A 101 14.08 1.43 -1.95
C ASN A 101 13.02 0.82 -1.04
N VAL A 102 12.52 1.57 -0.05
CA VAL A 102 11.47 1.11 0.86
C VAL A 102 10.15 0.96 0.14
N THR A 103 9.74 1.96 -0.64
CA THR A 103 8.47 1.95 -1.35
C THR A 103 8.41 0.90 -2.46
N LEU A 104 9.50 0.73 -3.21
CA LEU A 104 9.63 -0.34 -4.20
C LEU A 104 9.71 -1.70 -3.52
N GLY A 105 10.43 -1.83 -2.40
CA GLY A 105 10.49 -3.08 -1.62
C GLY A 105 9.11 -3.55 -1.18
N MET A 106 8.27 -2.64 -0.67
CA MET A 106 6.87 -2.95 -0.32
C MET A 106 6.05 -3.36 -1.54
N SER A 107 6.15 -2.62 -2.64
CA SER A 107 5.38 -2.92 -3.85
C SER A 107 5.82 -4.23 -4.51
N PHE A 108 7.11 -4.55 -4.50
CA PHE A 108 7.60 -5.85 -4.98
C PHE A 108 7.21 -7.01 -4.06
N SER A 109 7.09 -6.79 -2.75
CA SER A 109 6.55 -7.78 -1.82
C SER A 109 5.08 -8.12 -2.14
N VAL A 110 4.26 -7.09 -2.41
CA VAL A 110 2.88 -7.27 -2.87
C VAL A 110 2.86 -7.98 -4.23
N PHE A 111 3.76 -7.64 -5.14
CA PHE A 111 3.89 -8.29 -6.43
C PHE A 111 4.23 -9.78 -6.32
N ALA A 112 5.13 -10.15 -5.43
CA ALA A 112 5.43 -11.55 -5.15
C ALA A 112 4.19 -12.32 -4.65
N LEU A 113 3.35 -11.68 -3.81
CA LEU A 113 2.07 -12.25 -3.39
C LEU A 113 1.10 -12.40 -4.57
N ILE A 114 1.01 -11.42 -5.46
CA ILE A 114 0.16 -11.49 -6.67
C ILE A 114 0.56 -12.69 -7.52
N ILE A 115 1.86 -12.86 -7.80
CA ILE A 115 2.37 -14.01 -8.57
C ILE A 115 2.06 -15.32 -7.85
N PHE A 116 2.29 -15.38 -6.53
CA PHE A 116 2.02 -16.57 -5.72
C PHE A 116 0.55 -17.00 -5.81
N TYR A 117 -0.38 -16.05 -5.61
CA TYR A 117 -1.81 -16.34 -5.71
C TYR A 117 -2.24 -16.70 -7.13
N SER A 118 -1.69 -16.04 -8.16
CA SER A 118 -1.98 -16.36 -9.55
C SER A 118 -1.57 -17.80 -9.89
N ILE A 119 -0.37 -18.23 -9.48
CA ILE A 119 0.10 -19.59 -9.68
C ILE A 119 -0.70 -20.61 -8.86
N LYS A 120 -1.09 -20.25 -7.64
CA LYS A 120 -1.86 -21.12 -6.75
C LYS A 120 -3.27 -21.39 -7.26
N GLU A 121 -3.96 -20.39 -7.79
CA GLU A 121 -5.36 -20.51 -8.23
C GLU A 121 -5.46 -20.98 -9.69
N LYS A 122 -4.62 -20.45 -10.60
CA LYS A 122 -4.65 -20.79 -12.05
C LYS A 122 -3.74 -21.96 -12.42
N GLY A 123 -2.84 -22.33 -11.52
CA GLY A 123 -1.76 -23.27 -11.81
C GLY A 123 -0.66 -22.66 -12.70
N PHE A 124 0.49 -23.33 -12.77
CA PHE A 124 1.64 -22.84 -13.55
C PHE A 124 1.33 -22.74 -15.05
N GLY A 125 0.59 -23.72 -15.59
CA GLY A 125 0.17 -23.73 -16.99
C GLY A 125 -0.81 -22.60 -17.34
N GLY A 126 -1.77 -22.32 -16.43
CA GLY A 126 -2.72 -21.21 -16.59
C GLY A 126 -2.02 -19.85 -16.57
N PHE A 127 -1.08 -19.65 -15.67
CA PHE A 127 -0.29 -18.42 -15.58
C PHE A 127 0.54 -18.17 -16.87
N ILE A 128 1.22 -19.20 -17.41
CA ILE A 128 1.93 -19.06 -18.68
C ILE A 128 0.97 -18.85 -19.84
N GLY A 129 -0.19 -19.50 -19.83
CA GLY A 129 -1.24 -19.30 -20.82
C GLY A 129 -1.74 -17.86 -20.85
N GLU A 130 -1.99 -17.25 -19.68
CA GLU A 130 -2.38 -15.86 -19.56
C GLU A 130 -1.31 -14.93 -20.16
N LEU A 131 -0.03 -15.15 -19.85
CA LEU A 131 1.07 -14.35 -20.38
C LEU A 131 1.26 -14.47 -21.91
N THR A 132 0.84 -15.59 -22.51
CA THR A 132 1.14 -15.86 -23.94
C THR A 132 -0.06 -15.72 -24.86
N LEU A 133 -1.29 -15.89 -24.34
CA LEU A 133 -2.52 -15.93 -25.14
C LEU A 133 -3.33 -14.62 -25.08
N HIS A 134 -3.05 -13.76 -24.11
CA HIS A 134 -3.66 -12.43 -23.98
C HIS A 134 -2.63 -11.33 -24.25
N PRO A 135 -3.02 -10.12 -24.71
CA PRO A 135 -4.39 -9.65 -24.97
C PRO A 135 -4.93 -10.00 -26.36
N PHE A 136 -4.07 -10.37 -27.32
CA PHE A 136 -4.51 -10.60 -28.71
C PHE A 136 -4.73 -12.08 -28.98
N SER A 137 -5.93 -12.42 -29.48
CA SER A 137 -6.26 -13.76 -29.95
C SER A 137 -6.59 -13.75 -31.45
N ALA A 138 -6.04 -14.70 -32.22
CA ALA A 138 -6.35 -14.85 -33.65
C ALA A 138 -7.04 -16.18 -33.91
N LYS A 139 -8.01 -16.18 -34.84
CA LYS A 139 -8.70 -17.40 -35.29
C LYS A 139 -7.77 -18.35 -36.12
N ASN A 140 -6.78 -17.79 -36.81
CA ASN A 140 -5.85 -18.55 -37.59
C ASN A 140 -4.71 -19.11 -36.72
N PRO A 141 -4.38 -20.40 -36.78
CA PRO A 141 -3.33 -21.01 -35.95
C PRO A 141 -1.94 -20.41 -36.20
N ILE A 142 -1.62 -20.04 -37.44
CA ILE A 142 -0.33 -19.43 -37.82
C ILE A 142 -0.22 -18.02 -37.19
N ALA A 143 -1.28 -17.23 -37.29
CA ALA A 143 -1.33 -15.91 -36.66
C ALA A 143 -1.26 -15.98 -35.13
N LYS A 144 -1.85 -17.02 -34.52
CA LYS A 144 -1.77 -17.26 -33.08
C LYS A 144 -0.33 -17.49 -32.62
N ILE A 145 0.44 -18.32 -33.34
CA ILE A 145 1.85 -18.58 -33.04
C ILE A 145 2.69 -17.31 -33.18
N LEU A 146 2.43 -16.50 -34.19
CA LEU A 146 3.16 -15.23 -34.42
C LEU A 146 2.86 -14.19 -33.35
N LEU A 147 1.66 -14.23 -32.73
CA LEU A 147 1.24 -13.31 -31.68
C LEU A 147 1.80 -13.68 -30.31
N ILE A 148 2.22 -14.92 -30.06
CA ILE A 148 2.76 -15.35 -28.76
C ILE A 148 3.88 -14.43 -28.24
N PRO A 149 4.95 -14.14 -29.01
CA PRO A 149 6.03 -13.29 -28.49
C PRO A 149 5.58 -11.85 -28.25
N VAL A 150 4.65 -11.34 -29.07
CA VAL A 150 4.10 -9.99 -28.90
C VAL A 150 3.25 -9.91 -27.62
N ASN A 151 2.36 -10.88 -27.43
CA ASN A 151 1.53 -10.96 -26.22
C ASN A 151 2.39 -11.11 -24.96
N PHE A 152 3.40 -11.99 -25.01
CA PHE A 152 4.32 -12.20 -23.90
C PHE A 152 5.03 -10.90 -23.49
N ILE A 153 5.56 -10.13 -24.44
CA ILE A 153 6.24 -8.87 -24.16
C ILE A 153 5.25 -7.86 -23.54
N LEU A 154 4.05 -7.71 -24.12
CA LEU A 154 3.04 -6.78 -23.65
C LEU A 154 2.57 -7.13 -22.23
N GLU A 155 2.24 -8.40 -21.98
CA GLU A 155 1.76 -8.84 -20.69
C GLU A 155 2.87 -8.80 -19.63
N PHE A 156 4.10 -9.15 -19.99
CA PHE A 156 5.25 -9.02 -19.11
C PHE A 156 5.53 -7.57 -18.71
N VAL A 157 5.47 -6.62 -19.65
CA VAL A 157 5.61 -5.19 -19.36
C VAL A 157 4.48 -4.73 -18.44
N THR A 158 3.23 -5.12 -18.72
CA THR A 158 2.07 -4.79 -17.89
C THR A 158 2.21 -5.34 -16.47
N LEU A 159 2.69 -6.58 -16.36
CA LEU A 159 2.91 -7.25 -15.08
C LEU A 159 3.94 -6.52 -14.22
N ILE A 160 5.08 -6.11 -14.80
CA ILE A 160 6.14 -5.36 -14.10
C ILE A 160 5.73 -3.91 -13.84
N ALA A 161 4.93 -3.31 -14.71
CA ALA A 161 4.45 -1.95 -14.52
C ALA A 161 3.59 -1.79 -13.25
N LYS A 162 2.86 -2.83 -12.84
CA LYS A 162 2.00 -2.81 -11.64
C LYS A 162 2.79 -2.47 -10.36
N PRO A 163 3.85 -3.22 -9.96
CA PRO A 163 4.61 -2.90 -8.76
C PRO A 163 5.40 -1.59 -8.89
N ILE A 164 5.95 -1.29 -10.06
CA ILE A 164 6.69 -0.05 -10.27
C ILE A 164 5.77 1.16 -10.10
N SER A 165 4.60 1.15 -10.73
CA SER A 165 3.61 2.22 -10.61
C SER A 165 3.14 2.40 -9.16
N LEU A 166 2.92 1.29 -8.44
CA LEU A 166 2.47 1.31 -7.05
C LEU A 166 3.53 1.91 -6.11
N GLY A 167 4.79 1.49 -6.25
CA GLY A 167 5.91 1.99 -5.43
C GLY A 167 6.27 3.43 -5.75
N LEU A 168 6.35 3.79 -7.04
CA LEU A 168 6.67 5.17 -7.46
C LEU A 168 5.55 6.15 -7.09
N ARG A 169 4.30 5.74 -7.06
CA ARG A 169 3.18 6.58 -6.62
C ARG A 169 3.32 6.94 -5.15
N LEU A 170 3.66 5.96 -4.30
CA LEU A 170 3.86 6.20 -2.88
C LEU A 170 5.06 7.12 -2.65
N PHE A 171 6.20 6.80 -3.25
CA PHE A 171 7.41 7.63 -3.20
C PHE A 171 7.17 9.05 -3.70
N GLY A 172 6.60 9.18 -4.91
CA GLY A 172 6.43 10.47 -5.57
C GLY A 172 5.54 11.44 -4.79
N ASN A 173 4.43 10.94 -4.21
CA ASN A 173 3.52 11.78 -3.44
C ASN A 173 4.17 12.28 -2.14
N MET A 174 4.90 11.41 -1.42
CA MET A 174 5.56 11.79 -0.17
C MET A 174 6.76 12.71 -0.42
N TYR A 175 7.61 12.35 -1.37
CA TYR A 175 8.77 13.17 -1.73
C TYR A 175 8.39 14.56 -2.26
N ALA A 176 7.35 14.64 -3.11
CA ALA A 176 6.83 15.93 -3.58
C ALA A 176 6.23 16.76 -2.43
N GLY A 177 5.55 16.12 -1.49
CA GLY A 177 5.02 16.76 -0.29
C GLY A 177 6.12 17.40 0.56
N GLU A 178 7.18 16.64 0.84
CA GLU A 178 8.35 17.11 1.60
C GLU A 178 9.06 18.27 0.89
N LEU A 179 9.26 18.18 -0.43
CA LEU A 179 9.87 19.27 -1.20
C LEU A 179 9.06 20.57 -1.12
N ILE A 180 7.75 20.50 -1.15
CA ILE A 180 6.91 21.71 -1.04
C ILE A 180 7.01 22.31 0.36
N PHE A 181 7.06 21.52 1.43
CA PHE A 181 7.33 22.04 2.77
C PHE A 181 8.69 22.74 2.85
N VAL A 182 9.73 22.17 2.25
CA VAL A 182 11.07 22.82 2.17
C VAL A 182 11.01 24.13 1.39
N LEU A 183 10.30 24.18 0.27
CA LEU A 183 10.13 25.40 -0.53
C LEU A 183 9.38 26.49 0.26
N ILE A 184 8.33 26.12 1.00
CA ILE A 184 7.59 27.04 1.87
C ILE A 184 8.50 27.57 2.98
N ALA A 185 9.38 26.72 3.54
CA ALA A 185 10.32 27.11 4.58
C ALA A 185 11.36 28.16 4.13
N LEU A 186 11.63 28.25 2.83
CA LEU A 186 12.52 29.28 2.23
C LEU A 186 11.84 30.64 2.11
N MET A 187 10.51 30.72 2.27
CA MET A 187 9.77 31.99 2.18
C MET A 187 9.99 32.86 3.43
N PRO A 188 9.78 34.19 3.32
CA PRO A 188 9.81 35.08 4.49
C PRO A 188 8.81 34.64 5.55
N PHE A 189 9.20 34.70 6.82
CA PHE A 189 8.44 34.19 7.96
C PHE A 189 6.97 34.65 8.01
N TRP A 190 6.68 35.86 7.62
CA TRP A 190 5.33 36.44 7.65
C TRP A 190 4.37 35.90 6.57
N ILE A 191 4.89 35.27 5.48
CA ILE A 191 4.07 34.60 4.45
C ILE A 191 4.02 33.08 4.69
N GLN A 192 5.01 32.51 5.34
CA GLN A 192 5.16 31.07 5.53
C GLN A 192 3.89 30.38 6.04
N TRP A 193 3.24 30.94 7.05
CA TRP A 193 2.05 30.35 7.66
C TRP A 193 0.84 30.32 6.71
N VAL A 194 0.71 31.32 5.81
CA VAL A 194 -0.39 31.40 4.84
C VAL A 194 -0.32 30.25 3.84
N LEU A 195 0.89 29.78 3.50
CA LEU A 195 1.10 28.66 2.57
C LEU A 195 1.20 27.33 3.31
N SER A 196 1.81 27.29 4.49
CA SER A 196 2.01 26.05 5.26
C SER A 196 0.69 25.45 5.74
N VAL A 197 -0.25 26.27 6.21
CA VAL A 197 -1.51 25.76 6.77
C VAL A 197 -2.37 25.07 5.69
N PRO A 198 -2.68 25.69 4.55
CA PRO A 198 -3.43 25.01 3.48
C PRO A 198 -2.70 23.78 2.95
N TRP A 199 -1.36 23.85 2.82
CA TRP A 199 -0.57 22.73 2.36
C TRP A 199 -0.58 21.56 3.33
N ALA A 200 -0.45 21.82 4.64
CA ALA A 200 -0.53 20.77 5.66
C ALA A 200 -1.90 20.07 5.67
N ILE A 201 -2.99 20.83 5.53
CA ILE A 201 -4.34 20.25 5.44
C ILE A 201 -4.46 19.37 4.19
N PHE A 202 -3.99 19.84 3.04
CA PHE A 202 -3.97 19.08 1.81
C PHE A 202 -3.10 17.81 1.95
N HIS A 203 -1.94 17.93 2.58
CA HIS A 203 -1.02 16.82 2.78
C HIS A 203 -1.58 15.72 3.70
N ILE A 204 -2.34 16.07 4.76
CA ILE A 204 -3.08 15.10 5.58
C ILE A 204 -4.06 14.28 4.72
N LEU A 205 -4.76 14.94 3.80
CA LEU A 205 -5.66 14.26 2.88
C LEU A 205 -4.89 13.33 1.94
N VAL A 206 -3.75 13.78 1.40
CA VAL A 206 -2.88 12.96 0.53
C VAL A 206 -2.35 11.72 1.26
N ILE A 207 -1.90 11.85 2.50
CA ILE A 207 -1.41 10.74 3.34
C ILE A 207 -2.47 9.65 3.48
N THR A 208 -3.69 10.06 3.83
CA THR A 208 -4.81 9.13 4.02
C THR A 208 -5.22 8.48 2.70
N LEU A 209 -5.38 9.29 1.66
CA LEU A 209 -5.75 8.81 0.32
C LEU A 209 -4.70 7.84 -0.23
N GLN A 210 -3.42 8.12 -0.04
CA GLN A 210 -2.34 7.28 -0.53
C GLN A 210 -2.33 5.90 0.12
N ALA A 211 -2.53 5.81 1.44
CA ALA A 211 -2.65 4.54 2.15
C ALA A 211 -3.85 3.74 1.64
N PHE A 212 -4.99 4.40 1.44
CA PHE A 212 -6.20 3.79 0.89
C PHE A 212 -5.99 3.28 -0.54
N VAL A 213 -5.43 4.10 -1.43
CA VAL A 213 -5.17 3.72 -2.84
C VAL A 213 -4.21 2.54 -2.94
N PHE A 214 -3.16 2.52 -2.11
CA PHE A 214 -2.21 1.40 -2.11
C PHE A 214 -2.89 0.09 -1.68
N MET A 215 -3.68 0.13 -0.60
CA MET A 215 -4.47 -1.00 -0.15
C MET A 215 -5.45 -1.47 -1.23
N MET A 216 -6.25 -0.57 -1.80
CA MET A 216 -7.26 -0.91 -2.81
C MET A 216 -6.65 -1.53 -4.07
N LEU A 217 -5.55 -0.96 -4.58
CA LEU A 217 -4.86 -1.54 -5.73
C LEU A 217 -4.29 -2.93 -5.43
N THR A 218 -3.78 -3.14 -4.22
CA THR A 218 -3.33 -4.46 -3.78
C THR A 218 -4.47 -5.48 -3.81
N ILE A 219 -5.65 -5.12 -3.26
CA ILE A 219 -6.82 -5.99 -3.25
C ILE A 219 -7.31 -6.28 -4.67
N VAL A 220 -7.39 -5.26 -5.52
CA VAL A 220 -7.79 -5.40 -6.93
C VAL A 220 -6.84 -6.32 -7.68
N TYR A 221 -5.53 -6.15 -7.52
CA TYR A 221 -4.55 -7.00 -8.19
C TYR A 221 -4.61 -8.46 -7.70
N LEU A 222 -4.83 -8.67 -6.40
CA LEU A 222 -5.03 -10.01 -5.84
C LEU A 222 -6.36 -10.63 -6.29
N SER A 223 -7.40 -9.84 -6.43
CA SER A 223 -8.68 -10.29 -6.97
C SER A 223 -8.56 -10.74 -8.41
N LEU A 224 -7.90 -9.94 -9.27
CA LEU A 224 -7.64 -10.30 -10.67
C LEU A 224 -6.75 -11.55 -10.80
N ALA A 225 -5.74 -11.67 -9.92
CA ALA A 225 -4.86 -12.83 -9.91
C ALA A 225 -5.58 -14.13 -9.52
N SER A 226 -6.64 -14.02 -8.70
CA SER A 226 -7.43 -15.17 -8.22
C SER A 226 -8.63 -15.52 -9.11
N GLN A 227 -8.99 -14.68 -10.08
CA GLN A 227 -10.05 -14.98 -11.04
C GLN A 227 -9.55 -15.98 -12.07
N THR A 228 -10.14 -17.17 -12.08
CA THR A 228 -10.01 -18.13 -13.18
C THR A 228 -11.08 -17.78 -14.21
N GLU A 229 -10.69 -17.34 -15.40
CA GLU A 229 -11.65 -17.25 -16.51
C GLU A 229 -12.17 -18.67 -16.83
N HIS A 230 -13.48 -18.84 -16.66
CA HIS A 230 -14.20 -20.01 -17.13
C HIS A 230 -14.59 -19.86 -18.60
#